data_5a1c78c91a7087d52b83d540f17fb56b
#
_entry.id   5a1c78c91a7087d52b83d540f17fb56b
#
_cell.length_a   1.000
_cell.length_b   1.000
_cell.length_c   1.000
_cell.angle_alpha   90.00
_cell.angle_beta   90.00
_cell.angle_gamma   90.00
#
_symmetry.space_group_name_H-M   'P 1'
#
loop_
_entity.id
_entity.type
_entity.pdbx_description
1 polymer ?
#
loop_
_entity_poly.entity_id
_entity_poly.type
_entity_poly.pdbx_seq_one_letter_code
_entity_poly.pdbx_strand_id
1 'polypeptide(L)'
;MSKKPNHSKYRWFVGAVVLLLCSAFAVHKFYMGIYQVEYAPAKKRVQIAMRLFVDDCNTALYQSYGQQTKLGDVHESPTDMQWMNTYIQSHFKVVLNGKLYPIHFKRKELENNVLVCYYTCDEVPKLNRVAIENTLFTDVFPDQQNMIQAQLFGKKQSALLTQSAKEAVFVND
;
A
#
# COMPACT_ATOMS: atom_id res chain seq x y z
N MET A 1 27.12 -53.56 35.55
CA MET A 1 25.78 -53.33 35.02
C MET A 1 25.77 -51.98 34.28
N SER A 2 25.85 -52.00 32.96
CA SER A 2 25.86 -50.78 32.13
C SER A 2 24.40 -50.40 31.81
N LYS A 3 23.93 -49.20 32.25
CA LYS A 3 22.63 -48.66 31.89
C LYS A 3 22.66 -48.20 30.42
N LYS A 4 21.92 -48.90 29.56
CA LYS A 4 21.72 -48.44 28.16
C LYS A 4 21.04 -47.06 28.15
N PRO A 5 21.53 -46.11 27.39
CA PRO A 5 20.91 -44.80 27.28
C PRO A 5 19.51 -44.90 26.65
N ASN A 6 18.54 -44.21 27.24
CA ASN A 6 17.14 -44.27 26.85
C ASN A 6 16.92 -43.37 25.62
N HIS A 7 17.22 -43.89 24.42
CA HIS A 7 17.11 -43.16 23.13
C HIS A 7 15.67 -42.69 22.82
N SER A 8 14.64 -43.27 23.47
CA SER A 8 13.26 -42.87 23.27
C SER A 8 13.01 -41.46 23.78
N LYS A 9 13.44 -41.12 25.01
CA LYS A 9 13.26 -39.78 25.59
C LYS A 9 14.02 -38.69 24.80
N TYR A 10 15.20 -39.03 24.29
CA TYR A 10 15.99 -38.11 23.47
C TYR A 10 15.30 -37.80 22.14
N ARG A 11 14.70 -38.80 21.48
CA ARG A 11 13.94 -38.62 20.24
C ARG A 11 12.71 -37.71 20.43
N TRP A 12 11.99 -37.87 21.56
CA TRP A 12 10.87 -37.00 21.91
C TRP A 12 11.31 -35.56 22.20
N PHE A 13 12.43 -35.38 22.87
CA PHE A 13 13.01 -34.08 23.18
C PHE A 13 13.47 -33.36 21.89
N VAL A 14 14.16 -34.05 20.98
CA VAL A 14 14.56 -33.49 19.67
C VAL A 14 13.32 -33.16 18.84
N GLY A 15 12.29 -33.98 18.81
CA GLY A 15 11.04 -33.71 18.13
C GLY A 15 10.34 -32.44 18.66
N ALA A 16 10.29 -32.27 19.98
CA ALA A 16 9.71 -31.08 20.61
C ALA A 16 10.51 -29.80 20.30
N VAL A 17 11.85 -29.89 20.29
CA VAL A 17 12.72 -28.73 19.93
C VAL A 17 12.54 -28.35 18.46
N VAL A 18 12.44 -29.31 17.55
CA VAL A 18 12.18 -29.06 16.13
C VAL A 18 10.80 -28.42 15.93
N LEU A 19 9.78 -28.89 16.65
CA LEU A 19 8.43 -28.31 16.59
C LEU A 19 8.41 -26.85 17.11
N LEU A 20 9.14 -26.56 18.19
CA LEU A 20 9.32 -25.23 18.74
C LEU A 20 10.08 -24.30 17.79
N LEU A 21 11.09 -24.80 17.09
CA LEU A 21 11.83 -24.02 16.08
C LEU A 21 10.97 -23.74 14.83
N CYS A 22 10.09 -24.67 14.43
CA CYS A 22 9.16 -24.45 13.32
C CYS A 22 8.04 -23.45 13.66
N SER A 23 7.64 -23.32 14.92
CA SER A 23 6.64 -22.33 15.35
C SER A 23 7.19 -20.90 15.49
N ALA A 24 8.51 -20.72 15.45
CA ALA A 24 9.16 -19.42 15.53
C ALA A 24 9.20 -18.65 14.19
N PHE A 25 8.72 -19.23 13.08
CA PHE A 25 8.43 -18.46 11.88
C PHE A 25 7.16 -17.65 12.10
N ALA A 26 7.27 -16.52 12.81
CA ALA A 26 6.27 -15.48 12.76
C ALA A 26 6.14 -15.08 11.29
N VAL A 27 4.97 -15.39 10.69
CA VAL A 27 4.63 -14.87 9.36
C VAL A 27 4.59 -13.36 9.51
N HIS A 28 5.67 -12.67 9.12
CA HIS A 28 5.64 -11.22 9.00
C HIS A 28 4.56 -10.88 7.99
N LYS A 29 3.46 -10.32 8.46
CA LYS A 29 2.42 -9.79 7.58
C LYS A 29 3.07 -8.66 6.80
N PHE A 30 3.20 -8.84 5.48
CA PHE A 30 3.85 -7.88 4.61
C PHE A 30 2.81 -6.86 4.16
N TYR A 31 2.90 -5.65 4.69
CA TYR A 31 2.02 -4.55 4.32
C TYR A 31 2.62 -3.78 3.16
N MET A 32 2.00 -3.86 1.98
CA MET A 32 2.47 -3.16 0.78
C MET A 32 1.31 -2.59 -0.04
N GLY A 33 1.41 -1.30 -0.37
CA GLY A 33 0.61 -0.65 -1.40
C GLY A 33 1.44 -0.41 -2.66
N ILE A 34 0.84 -0.59 -3.84
CA ILE A 34 1.48 -0.30 -5.13
C ILE A 34 0.73 0.84 -5.80
N TYR A 35 1.48 1.88 -6.20
CA TYR A 35 0.95 3.10 -6.79
C TYR A 35 1.61 3.34 -8.14
N GLN A 36 0.85 3.11 -9.21
CA GLN A 36 1.30 3.39 -10.57
C GLN A 36 0.92 4.82 -10.93
N VAL A 37 1.90 5.61 -11.34
CA VAL A 37 1.73 7.03 -11.69
C VAL A 37 2.25 7.26 -13.09
N GLU A 38 1.38 7.70 -14.00
CA GLU A 38 1.70 7.90 -15.40
C GLU A 38 1.29 9.31 -15.87
N TYR A 39 2.18 10.00 -16.56
CA TYR A 39 1.84 11.24 -17.25
C TYR A 39 1.45 10.97 -18.70
N ALA A 40 0.23 11.33 -19.06
CA ALA A 40 -0.32 11.26 -20.41
C ALA A 40 -0.36 12.68 -21.04
N PRO A 41 0.70 13.16 -21.71
CA PRO A 41 0.82 14.54 -22.17
C PRO A 41 -0.27 14.91 -23.18
N ALA A 42 -0.65 14.02 -24.08
CA ALA A 42 -1.73 14.23 -25.05
C ALA A 42 -3.09 14.50 -24.39
N LYS A 43 -3.31 13.96 -23.18
CA LYS A 43 -4.52 14.17 -22.37
C LYS A 43 -4.35 15.27 -21.32
N LYS A 44 -3.18 15.88 -21.22
CA LYS A 44 -2.80 16.84 -20.16
C LYS A 44 -3.18 16.33 -18.77
N ARG A 45 -2.79 15.09 -18.45
CA ARG A 45 -3.29 14.38 -17.27
C ARG A 45 -2.21 13.52 -16.65
N VAL A 46 -2.16 13.48 -15.31
CA VAL A 46 -1.50 12.42 -14.56
C VAL A 46 -2.55 11.40 -14.16
N GLN A 47 -2.31 10.14 -14.45
CA GLN A 47 -3.14 9.00 -14.10
C GLN A 47 -2.49 8.25 -12.93
N ILE A 48 -3.29 7.80 -11.98
CA ILE A 48 -2.84 7.12 -10.79
C ILE A 48 -3.70 5.88 -10.60
N ALA A 49 -3.06 4.71 -10.49
CA ALA A 49 -3.73 3.48 -10.08
C ALA A 49 -3.11 3.02 -8.75
N MET A 50 -3.94 2.84 -7.74
CA MET A 50 -3.56 2.42 -6.39
C MET A 50 -4.07 1.01 -6.16
N ARG A 51 -3.17 0.07 -5.82
CA ARG A 51 -3.48 -1.32 -5.48
C ARG A 51 -3.31 -1.51 -3.98
N LEU A 52 -4.42 -1.72 -3.29
CA LEU A 52 -4.52 -1.72 -1.83
C LEU A 52 -5.23 -3.00 -1.37
N PHE A 53 -4.76 -3.63 -0.31
CA PHE A 53 -5.47 -4.77 0.25
C PHE A 53 -6.77 -4.33 0.92
N VAL A 54 -7.85 -5.05 0.66
CA VAL A 54 -9.20 -4.71 1.16
C VAL A 54 -9.26 -4.71 2.69
N ASP A 55 -8.66 -5.72 3.32
CA ASP A 55 -8.62 -5.84 4.78
C ASP A 55 -7.81 -4.72 5.44
N ASP A 56 -6.72 -4.29 4.80
CA ASP A 56 -5.93 -3.14 5.28
C ASP A 56 -6.72 -1.84 5.13
N CYS A 57 -7.46 -1.64 4.02
CA CYS A 57 -8.35 -0.50 3.84
C CYS A 57 -9.42 -0.43 4.94
N ASN A 58 -10.17 -1.52 5.15
CA ASN A 58 -11.21 -1.56 6.18
C ASN A 58 -10.64 -1.35 7.59
N THR A 59 -9.47 -1.92 7.89
CA THR A 59 -8.78 -1.74 9.17
C THR A 59 -8.37 -0.28 9.38
N ALA A 60 -7.80 0.36 8.36
CA ALA A 60 -7.36 1.75 8.44
C ALA A 60 -8.55 2.70 8.67
N LEU A 61 -9.67 2.50 7.98
CA LEU A 61 -10.85 3.32 8.16
C LEU A 61 -11.48 3.14 9.55
N TYR A 62 -11.45 1.92 10.08
CA TYR A 62 -11.91 1.68 11.45
C TYR A 62 -10.99 2.37 12.48
N GLN A 63 -9.68 2.27 12.35
CA GLN A 63 -8.74 2.86 13.30
C GLN A 63 -8.71 4.39 13.21
N SER A 64 -8.77 4.96 12.00
CA SER A 64 -8.66 6.40 11.80
C SER A 64 -9.98 7.15 12.08
N TYR A 65 -11.13 6.53 11.79
CA TYR A 65 -12.44 7.21 11.85
C TYR A 65 -13.50 6.47 12.65
N GLY A 66 -13.22 5.29 13.19
CA GLY A 66 -14.22 4.44 13.87
C GLY A 66 -15.27 3.84 12.91
N GLN A 67 -15.04 3.88 11.60
CA GLN A 67 -16.01 3.45 10.58
C GLN A 67 -15.83 1.98 10.25
N GLN A 68 -16.87 1.18 10.50
CA GLN A 68 -16.94 -0.23 10.07
C GLN A 68 -17.38 -0.29 8.61
N THR A 69 -16.43 -0.20 7.69
CA THR A 69 -16.68 -0.28 6.26
C THR A 69 -16.64 -1.74 5.76
N LYS A 70 -17.29 -1.97 4.60
CA LYS A 70 -17.36 -3.27 3.93
C LYS A 70 -16.79 -3.18 2.51
N LEU A 71 -15.68 -2.47 2.36
CA LEU A 71 -15.01 -2.35 1.05
C LEU A 71 -14.71 -3.74 0.49
N GLY A 72 -15.06 -3.94 -0.79
CA GLY A 72 -14.85 -5.20 -1.49
C GLY A 72 -15.86 -6.30 -1.16
N ASP A 73 -16.82 -6.07 -0.28
CA ASP A 73 -17.91 -7.00 0.06
C ASP A 73 -19.15 -6.75 -0.81
N VAL A 74 -20.03 -7.76 -0.94
CA VAL A 74 -21.32 -7.64 -1.62
C VAL A 74 -22.27 -6.64 -0.94
N HIS A 75 -22.03 -6.32 0.33
CA HIS A 75 -22.79 -5.34 1.12
C HIS A 75 -22.07 -3.99 1.21
N GLU A 76 -21.09 -3.72 0.35
CA GLU A 76 -20.43 -2.43 0.29
C GLU A 76 -21.43 -1.32 -0.02
N SER A 77 -21.36 -0.24 0.74
CA SER A 77 -22.18 0.95 0.54
C SER A 77 -21.43 2.07 -0.19
N PRO A 78 -22.13 3.00 -0.87
CA PRO A 78 -21.49 4.19 -1.44
C PRO A 78 -20.70 5.01 -0.41
N THR A 79 -21.15 5.01 0.85
CA THR A 79 -20.50 5.70 1.97
C THR A 79 -19.13 5.09 2.30
N ASP A 80 -18.93 3.79 2.14
CA ASP A 80 -17.65 3.12 2.39
C ASP A 80 -16.56 3.68 1.47
N MET A 81 -16.90 3.86 0.18
CA MET A 81 -15.98 4.50 -0.77
C MET A 81 -15.76 5.99 -0.50
N GLN A 82 -16.74 6.71 0.05
CA GLN A 82 -16.56 8.11 0.45
C GLN A 82 -15.52 8.21 1.58
N TRP A 83 -15.61 7.36 2.60
CA TRP A 83 -14.61 7.29 3.67
C TRP A 83 -13.23 6.95 3.13
N MET A 84 -13.13 5.93 2.25
CA MET A 84 -11.86 5.56 1.64
C MET A 84 -11.26 6.71 0.82
N ASN A 85 -12.07 7.40 0.04
CA ASN A 85 -11.62 8.55 -0.74
C ASN A 85 -11.13 9.70 0.15
N THR A 86 -11.81 9.98 1.26
CA THR A 86 -11.36 10.96 2.26
C THR A 86 -10.02 10.58 2.86
N TYR A 87 -9.84 9.32 3.22
CA TYR A 87 -8.58 8.80 3.75
C TYR A 87 -7.45 8.91 2.73
N ILE A 88 -7.68 8.49 1.48
CA ILE A 88 -6.70 8.60 0.40
C ILE A 88 -6.30 10.06 0.17
N GLN A 89 -7.23 11.00 0.08
CA GLN A 89 -6.94 12.42 -0.15
C GLN A 89 -6.14 13.06 0.99
N SER A 90 -6.28 12.59 2.22
CA SER A 90 -5.52 13.10 3.35
C SER A 90 -4.08 12.58 3.40
N HIS A 91 -3.83 11.37 2.85
CA HIS A 91 -2.54 10.67 2.97
C HIS A 91 -1.74 10.56 1.65
N PHE A 92 -2.35 10.93 0.52
CA PHE A 92 -1.68 10.88 -0.78
C PHE A 92 -1.76 12.24 -1.48
N LYS A 93 -0.60 12.88 -1.66
CA LYS A 93 -0.53 14.22 -2.27
C LYS A 93 0.38 14.21 -3.48
N VAL A 94 -0.01 14.95 -4.51
CA VAL A 94 0.72 15.09 -5.76
C VAL A 94 1.06 16.55 -6.00
N VAL A 95 2.35 16.85 -6.06
CA VAL A 95 2.87 18.19 -6.33
C VAL A 95 3.53 18.18 -7.72
N LEU A 96 2.96 18.94 -8.65
CA LEU A 96 3.41 19.03 -10.05
C LEU A 96 4.01 20.40 -10.30
N ASN A 97 5.28 20.48 -10.71
CA ASN A 97 6.00 21.73 -10.92
C ASN A 97 5.92 22.70 -9.72
N GLY A 98 5.92 22.17 -8.49
CA GLY A 98 5.84 22.96 -7.26
C GLY A 98 4.42 23.34 -6.81
N LYS A 99 3.37 22.98 -7.55
CA LYS A 99 1.98 23.24 -7.21
C LYS A 99 1.29 21.94 -6.77
N LEU A 100 0.55 21.97 -5.65
CA LEU A 100 -0.30 20.88 -5.20
C LEU A 100 -1.49 20.73 -6.16
N TYR A 101 -1.70 19.51 -6.65
CA TYR A 101 -2.83 19.16 -7.51
C TYR A 101 -3.82 18.26 -6.77
N PRO A 102 -5.13 18.54 -6.90
CA PRO A 102 -6.14 17.63 -6.41
C PRO A 102 -6.14 16.33 -7.21
N ILE A 103 -6.33 15.22 -6.52
CA ILE A 103 -6.58 13.92 -7.16
C ILE A 103 -8.08 13.68 -7.22
N HIS A 104 -8.59 13.33 -8.38
CA HIS A 104 -10.00 13.09 -8.63
C HIS A 104 -10.27 11.58 -8.81
N PHE A 105 -11.08 11.00 -7.94
CA PHE A 105 -11.52 9.61 -8.06
C PHE A 105 -12.30 9.41 -9.37
N LYS A 106 -11.99 8.35 -10.09
CA LYS A 106 -12.65 7.99 -11.35
C LYS A 106 -13.47 6.71 -11.24
N ARG A 107 -12.85 5.65 -10.74
CA ARG A 107 -13.48 4.33 -10.58
C ARG A 107 -12.64 3.45 -9.66
N LYS A 108 -13.22 2.33 -9.28
CA LYS A 108 -12.52 1.24 -8.63
C LYS A 108 -12.82 -0.09 -9.30
N GLU A 109 -11.96 -1.06 -9.04
CA GLU A 109 -12.12 -2.45 -9.40
C GLU A 109 -11.72 -3.31 -8.21
N LEU A 110 -12.30 -4.50 -8.10
CA LEU A 110 -11.91 -5.50 -7.11
C LEU A 110 -11.21 -6.66 -7.84
N GLU A 111 -9.95 -6.89 -7.52
CA GLU A 111 -9.15 -8.01 -8.03
C GLU A 111 -8.82 -8.95 -6.86
N ASN A 112 -9.62 -10.00 -6.68
CA ASN A 112 -9.54 -10.87 -5.49
C ASN A 112 -9.68 -10.04 -4.19
N ASN A 113 -8.63 -9.98 -3.35
CA ASN A 113 -8.58 -9.18 -2.12
C ASN A 113 -7.85 -7.84 -2.30
N VAL A 114 -7.73 -7.33 -3.53
CA VAL A 114 -7.06 -6.07 -3.85
C VAL A 114 -8.08 -5.08 -4.42
N LEU A 115 -8.24 -3.96 -3.74
CA LEU A 115 -8.99 -2.81 -4.23
C LEU A 115 -8.09 -1.99 -5.15
N VAL A 116 -8.44 -1.89 -6.43
CA VAL A 116 -7.72 -1.04 -7.39
C VAL A 116 -8.50 0.26 -7.56
N CYS A 117 -7.95 1.37 -7.07
CA CYS A 117 -8.57 2.69 -7.17
C CYS A 117 -7.87 3.54 -8.23
N TYR A 118 -8.65 4.16 -9.12
CA TYR A 118 -8.14 5.00 -10.19
C TYR A 118 -8.43 6.47 -9.91
N TYR A 119 -7.37 7.28 -9.97
CA TYR A 119 -7.43 8.73 -9.77
C TYR A 119 -6.78 9.46 -10.95
N THR A 120 -7.08 10.75 -11.08
CA THR A 120 -6.39 11.63 -12.03
C THR A 120 -6.10 12.98 -11.40
N CYS A 121 -4.98 13.59 -11.83
CA CYS A 121 -4.83 15.04 -11.82
C CYS A 121 -5.11 15.52 -13.24
N ASP A 122 -6.05 16.43 -13.40
CA ASP A 122 -6.48 16.95 -14.72
C ASP A 122 -5.85 18.33 -14.99
N GLU A 123 -5.88 18.77 -16.25
CA GLU A 123 -5.35 20.05 -16.71
C GLU A 123 -3.85 20.27 -16.41
N VAL A 124 -3.09 19.18 -16.45
CA VAL A 124 -1.66 19.19 -16.12
C VAL A 124 -0.86 19.72 -17.30
N PRO A 125 -0.09 20.83 -17.13
CA PRO A 125 0.79 21.34 -18.17
C PRO A 125 1.99 20.41 -18.38
N LYS A 126 2.92 20.81 -19.25
CA LYS A 126 4.20 20.09 -19.39
C LYS A 126 4.88 19.94 -18.04
N LEU A 127 5.21 18.72 -17.68
CA LEU A 127 5.87 18.40 -16.42
C LEU A 127 7.38 18.51 -16.52
N ASN A 128 7.98 19.12 -15.49
CA ASN A 128 9.42 19.12 -15.27
C ASN A 128 9.78 18.48 -13.91
N ARG A 129 8.85 18.53 -12.94
CA ARG A 129 9.06 17.96 -11.60
C ARG A 129 7.75 17.39 -11.06
N VAL A 130 7.83 16.19 -10.50
CA VAL A 130 6.72 15.53 -9.79
C VAL A 130 7.22 15.14 -8.41
N ALA A 131 6.53 15.57 -7.36
CA ALA A 131 6.73 15.06 -6.02
C ALA A 131 5.45 14.35 -5.54
N ILE A 132 5.61 13.20 -4.90
CA ILE A 132 4.51 12.38 -4.38
C ILE A 132 4.77 12.13 -2.91
N GLU A 133 3.91 12.65 -2.06
CA GLU A 133 3.83 12.28 -0.65
C GLU A 133 2.82 11.15 -0.51
N ASN A 134 3.22 10.07 0.16
CA ASN A 134 2.33 8.93 0.41
C ASN A 134 2.58 8.38 1.80
N THR A 135 1.63 8.63 2.68
CA THR A 135 1.58 8.13 4.06
C THR A 135 0.42 7.16 4.28
N LEU A 136 -0.20 6.65 3.19
CA LEU A 136 -1.29 5.68 3.30
C LEU A 136 -0.87 4.50 4.17
N PHE A 137 -1.69 4.21 5.16
CA PHE A 137 -1.58 3.11 6.12
C PHE A 137 -0.37 3.16 7.07
N THR A 138 0.55 4.15 6.95
CA THR A 138 1.73 4.23 7.84
C THR A 138 1.40 4.62 9.27
N ASP A 139 0.24 5.20 9.50
CA ASP A 139 -0.33 5.53 10.81
C ASP A 139 -0.94 4.31 11.51
N VAL A 140 -1.31 3.29 10.74
CA VAL A 140 -1.98 2.05 11.20
C VAL A 140 -1.02 0.88 11.26
N PHE A 141 -0.15 0.75 10.27
CA PHE A 141 0.83 -0.33 10.14
C PHE A 141 2.25 0.25 10.12
N PRO A 142 3.04 0.09 11.20
CA PRO A 142 4.40 0.64 11.28
C PRO A 142 5.35 0.14 10.17
N ASP A 143 5.13 -1.11 9.69
CA ASP A 143 5.95 -1.74 8.65
C ASP A 143 5.38 -1.52 7.23
N GLN A 144 4.42 -0.59 7.08
CA GLN A 144 3.84 -0.28 5.77
C GLN A 144 4.90 0.19 4.78
N GLN A 145 4.84 -0.38 3.58
CA GLN A 145 5.65 0.01 2.44
C GLN A 145 4.75 0.48 1.29
N ASN A 146 5.06 1.62 0.69
CA ASN A 146 4.32 2.21 -0.40
C ASN A 146 5.23 2.32 -1.63
N MET A 147 5.09 1.41 -2.58
CA MET A 147 5.89 1.37 -3.80
C MET A 147 5.28 2.28 -4.86
N ILE A 148 5.95 3.38 -5.16
CA ILE A 148 5.61 4.23 -6.29
C ILE A 148 6.30 3.70 -7.55
N GLN A 149 5.52 3.40 -8.59
CA GLN A 149 5.98 3.04 -9.92
C GLN A 149 5.59 4.17 -10.87
N ALA A 150 6.55 4.99 -11.27
CA ALA A 150 6.31 6.18 -12.06
C ALA A 150 6.74 6.00 -13.52
N GLN A 151 5.85 6.30 -14.46
CA GLN A 151 6.15 6.45 -15.87
C GLN A 151 6.03 7.94 -16.25
N LEU A 152 7.14 8.65 -16.06
CA LEU A 152 7.24 10.09 -16.18
C LEU A 152 8.41 10.45 -17.11
N PHE A 153 8.27 11.53 -17.88
CA PHE A 153 9.36 12.06 -18.72
C PHE A 153 9.92 11.04 -19.74
N GLY A 154 9.09 10.08 -20.18
CA GLY A 154 9.52 8.98 -21.04
C GLY A 154 10.35 7.89 -20.35
N LYS A 155 10.56 7.97 -19.04
CA LYS A 155 11.35 7.04 -18.22
C LYS A 155 10.45 6.29 -17.24
N LYS A 156 10.82 5.03 -16.92
CA LYS A 156 10.26 4.26 -15.79
C LYS A 156 11.17 4.43 -14.59
N GLN A 157 10.60 4.81 -13.47
CA GLN A 157 11.30 5.05 -12.21
C GLN A 157 10.48 4.44 -11.07
N SER A 158 11.11 4.12 -9.96
CA SER A 158 10.39 3.64 -8.77
C SER A 158 11.00 4.23 -7.50
N ALA A 159 10.18 4.36 -6.48
CA ALA A 159 10.59 4.76 -5.15
C ALA A 159 9.80 3.98 -4.11
N LEU A 160 10.46 3.55 -3.04
CA LEU A 160 9.83 2.92 -1.89
C LEU A 160 9.67 3.96 -0.79
N LEU A 161 8.42 4.20 -0.40
CA LEU A 161 8.08 5.10 0.69
C LEU A 161 7.71 4.28 1.94
N THR A 162 8.06 4.82 3.10
CA THR A 162 7.85 4.19 4.40
C THR A 162 7.46 5.27 5.42
N GLN A 163 7.24 4.88 6.67
CA GLN A 163 6.99 5.84 7.75
C GLN A 163 8.10 6.89 7.91
N SER A 164 9.36 6.56 7.61
CA SER A 164 10.51 7.46 7.69
C SER A 164 10.83 8.20 6.38
N ALA A 165 10.39 7.66 5.22
CA ALA A 165 10.62 8.23 3.89
C ALA A 165 9.27 8.43 3.21
N LYS A 166 8.65 9.59 3.40
CA LYS A 166 7.24 9.85 3.04
C LYS A 166 7.05 10.45 1.65
N GLU A 167 8.13 10.94 1.03
CA GLU A 167 8.07 11.65 -0.26
C GLU A 167 9.06 11.07 -1.27
N ALA A 168 8.63 10.99 -2.53
CA ALA A 168 9.49 10.73 -3.67
C ALA A 168 9.44 11.91 -4.66
N VAL A 169 10.60 12.27 -5.22
CA VAL A 169 10.73 13.35 -6.19
C VAL A 169 11.31 12.83 -7.48
N PHE A 170 10.62 13.11 -8.59
CA PHE A 170 11.02 12.76 -9.94
C PHE A 170 11.23 14.06 -10.74
N VAL A 171 12.35 14.17 -11.44
CA VAL A 171 12.70 15.34 -12.25
C VAL A 171 12.98 14.94 -13.70
N ASN A 172 12.73 15.89 -14.61
CA ASN A 172 13.04 15.75 -16.01
C ASN A 172 14.45 16.34 -16.24
N ASP A 173 15.45 15.45 -16.27
CA ASP A 173 16.84 15.81 -16.58
C ASP A 173 17.04 16.03 -18.07
#